data_f85180d9e9be397f5e89e603cf3184c4
#
_entry.id   f85180d9e9be397f5e89e603cf3184c4
#
_cell.length_a   1.000
_cell.length_b   1.000
_cell.length_c   1.000
_cell.angle_alpha   90.00
_cell.angle_beta   90.00
_cell.angle_gamma   90.00
#
_symmetry.space_group_name_H-M   'P 1'
#
loop_
_entity.id
_entity.type
_entity.pdbx_description
1 polymer ?
#
loop_
_entity_poly.entity_id
_entity_poly.type
_entity_poly.pdbx_seq_one_letter_code
_entity_poly.pdbx_strand_id
1 'polypeptide(L)'
;MLGNWSFGDYFKKDAINWAWELLTKIYEIDENNLYVTVFEGDKSEGLEKDNEAFNYWKAILPEERILNGNKKDNFWEMGPQGPCGPCSEIHIDIRSKTEKDITPGIHLVNKDHPQVIEVWNLVFMEFNRK
;
A
#
# COMPACT_ATOMS: atom_id res chain seq x y z
N MET A 1 -9.45 8.33 -4.81
CA MET A 1 -8.64 7.14 -4.50
C MET A 1 -9.41 5.89 -4.91
N LEU A 2 -8.74 5.00 -5.61
CA LEU A 2 -9.31 3.72 -6.04
C LEU A 2 -8.81 2.62 -5.10
N GLY A 3 -9.49 1.49 -5.10
CA GLY A 3 -9.07 0.39 -4.25
C GLY A 3 -9.94 -0.83 -4.35
N ASN A 4 -9.50 -1.88 -3.67
CA ASN A 4 -10.30 -3.07 -3.46
C ASN A 4 -10.37 -3.44 -1.98
N TRP A 5 -11.45 -4.12 -1.64
CA TRP A 5 -11.77 -4.53 -0.27
C TRP A 5 -11.91 -6.04 -0.25
N SER A 6 -11.18 -6.70 0.63
CA SER A 6 -11.25 -8.15 0.80
C SER A 6 -11.84 -8.49 2.16
N PHE A 7 -12.92 -9.26 2.16
CA PHE A 7 -13.58 -9.76 3.37
C PHE A 7 -13.37 -11.28 3.50
N GLY A 8 -12.23 -11.77 3.01
CA GLY A 8 -11.95 -13.19 2.99
C GLY A 8 -12.36 -13.89 1.69
N ASP A 9 -12.93 -13.15 0.73
CA ASP A 9 -13.38 -13.71 -0.54
C ASP A 9 -12.24 -14.05 -1.49
N TYR A 10 -11.10 -13.36 -1.33
CA TYR A 10 -9.89 -13.62 -2.12
C TYR A 10 -8.65 -13.28 -1.30
N PHE A 11 -7.55 -13.90 -1.67
CA PHE A 11 -6.30 -13.76 -0.93
C PHE A 11 -5.54 -12.47 -1.29
N LYS A 12 -4.71 -11.99 -0.37
CA LYS A 12 -3.85 -10.81 -0.56
C LYS A 12 -3.03 -10.90 -1.83
N LYS A 13 -2.50 -12.07 -2.13
CA LYS A 13 -1.69 -12.29 -3.33
C LYS A 13 -2.45 -11.92 -4.60
N ASP A 14 -3.68 -12.39 -4.73
CA ASP A 14 -4.50 -12.12 -5.91
C ASP A 14 -4.88 -10.65 -6.00
N ALA A 15 -5.28 -10.05 -4.88
CA ALA A 15 -5.62 -8.64 -4.83
C ALA A 15 -4.45 -7.75 -5.23
N ILE A 16 -3.26 -8.05 -4.73
CA ILE A 16 -2.03 -7.33 -5.04
C ILE A 16 -1.68 -7.47 -6.53
N ASN A 17 -1.72 -8.70 -7.05
CA ASN A 17 -1.41 -8.94 -8.46
C ASN A 17 -2.40 -8.25 -9.39
N TRP A 18 -3.68 -8.29 -9.07
CA TRP A 18 -4.72 -7.64 -9.88
C TRP A 18 -4.56 -6.12 -9.90
N ALA A 19 -4.33 -5.50 -8.75
CA ALA A 19 -4.12 -4.06 -8.67
C ALA A 19 -2.87 -3.63 -9.45
N TRP A 20 -1.78 -4.34 -9.28
CA TRP A 20 -0.53 -4.06 -9.99
C TRP A 20 -0.68 -4.21 -11.50
N GLU A 21 -1.33 -5.29 -11.93
CA GLU A 21 -1.58 -5.53 -13.34
C GLU A 21 -2.47 -4.44 -13.94
N LEU A 22 -3.51 -4.04 -13.24
CA LEU A 22 -4.41 -2.98 -13.69
C LEU A 22 -3.64 -1.67 -13.93
N LEU A 23 -2.81 -1.28 -12.96
CA LEU A 23 -2.08 -0.02 -13.04
C LEU A 23 -0.95 -0.05 -14.08
N THR A 24 -0.22 -1.14 -14.16
CA THR A 24 0.97 -1.22 -15.03
C THR A 24 0.66 -1.66 -16.46
N LYS A 25 -0.31 -2.55 -16.66
CA LYS A 25 -0.62 -3.10 -17.98
C LYS A 25 -1.80 -2.42 -18.66
N ILE A 26 -2.85 -2.11 -17.91
CA ILE A 26 -4.07 -1.53 -18.48
C ILE A 26 -3.97 0.00 -18.54
N TYR A 27 -3.56 0.63 -17.45
CA TYR A 27 -3.34 2.08 -17.41
C TYR A 27 -1.94 2.48 -17.86
N GLU A 28 -1.07 1.50 -18.14
CA GLU A 28 0.29 1.71 -18.67
C GLU A 28 1.15 2.67 -17.83
N ILE A 29 0.98 2.65 -16.53
CA ILE A 29 1.81 3.44 -15.62
C ILE A 29 3.19 2.80 -15.52
N ASP A 30 4.25 3.62 -15.66
CA ASP A 30 5.62 3.14 -15.52
C ASP A 30 5.86 2.68 -14.09
N GLU A 31 6.18 1.40 -13.92
CA GLU A 31 6.41 0.81 -12.60
C GLU A 31 7.57 1.45 -11.83
N ASN A 32 8.50 2.11 -12.53
CA ASN A 32 9.59 2.85 -11.88
C ASN A 32 9.09 4.10 -11.14
N ASN A 33 7.86 4.52 -11.38
CA ASN A 33 7.23 5.65 -10.70
C ASN A 33 6.34 5.20 -9.55
N LEU A 34 6.22 3.89 -9.31
CA LEU A 34 5.33 3.35 -8.30
C LEU A 34 6.07 2.93 -7.03
N TYR A 35 5.45 3.22 -5.90
CA TYR A 35 5.90 2.81 -4.57
C TYR A 35 4.73 2.17 -3.85
N VAL A 36 5.00 1.25 -2.94
CA VAL A 36 3.93 0.61 -2.15
C VAL A 36 4.25 0.73 -0.67
N THR A 37 3.20 0.70 0.14
CA THR A 37 3.32 0.66 1.59
C THR A 37 2.68 -0.61 2.13
N VAL A 38 3.20 -1.08 3.25
CA VAL A 38 2.62 -2.20 4.00
C VAL A 38 2.50 -1.80 5.46
N PHE A 39 1.56 -2.41 6.17
CA PHE A 39 1.37 -2.13 7.59
C PHE A 39 2.55 -2.64 8.39
N GLU A 40 3.15 -1.75 9.20
CA GLU A 40 4.33 -2.08 10.01
C GLU A 40 4.00 -2.76 11.34
N GLY A 41 2.71 -2.85 11.69
CA GLY A 41 2.27 -3.37 12.97
C GLY A 41 2.12 -2.27 14.02
N ASP A 42 1.54 -2.65 15.16
CA ASP A 42 1.39 -1.76 16.30
C ASP A 42 1.50 -2.61 17.58
N LYS A 43 2.65 -2.55 18.21
CA LYS A 43 2.91 -3.35 19.42
C LYS A 43 2.02 -2.97 20.59
N SER A 44 1.61 -1.71 20.66
CA SER A 44 0.73 -1.24 21.74
C SER A 44 -0.66 -1.86 21.68
N GLU A 45 -1.10 -2.31 20.50
CA GLU A 45 -2.38 -2.97 20.29
C GLU A 45 -2.24 -4.46 19.96
N GLY A 46 -1.02 -4.99 20.03
CA GLY A 46 -0.77 -6.40 19.74
C GLY A 46 -0.89 -6.77 18.28
N LEU A 47 -0.72 -5.79 17.39
CA LEU A 47 -0.81 -6.00 15.94
C LEU A 47 0.57 -6.23 15.33
N GLU A 48 0.70 -7.25 14.51
CA GLU A 48 1.94 -7.58 13.85
C GLU A 48 2.05 -6.91 12.49
N LYS A 49 3.29 -6.78 11.99
CA LYS A 49 3.55 -6.30 10.63
C LYS A 49 2.89 -7.24 9.62
N ASP A 50 2.34 -6.68 8.54
CA ASP A 50 1.76 -7.45 7.46
C ASP A 50 2.88 -8.02 6.57
N ASN A 51 3.49 -9.10 7.04
CA ASN A 51 4.57 -9.76 6.31
C ASN A 51 4.10 -10.46 5.04
N GLU A 52 2.85 -10.89 4.98
CA GLU A 52 2.28 -11.50 3.78
C GLU A 52 2.27 -10.50 2.63
N ALA A 53 1.73 -9.31 2.85
CA ALA A 53 1.71 -8.27 1.83
C ALA A 53 3.12 -7.87 1.43
N PHE A 54 4.02 -7.72 2.39
CA PHE A 54 5.42 -7.40 2.14
C PHE A 54 6.06 -8.43 1.19
N ASN A 55 5.88 -9.71 1.48
CA ASN A 55 6.47 -10.79 0.68
C ASN A 55 5.87 -10.86 -0.72
N TYR A 56 4.57 -10.63 -0.87
CA TYR A 56 3.93 -10.61 -2.18
C TYR A 56 4.41 -9.44 -3.02
N TRP A 57 4.55 -8.26 -2.43
CA TRP A 57 5.10 -7.10 -3.12
C TRP A 57 6.56 -7.29 -3.51
N LYS A 58 7.35 -7.91 -2.63
CA LYS A 58 8.76 -8.17 -2.87
C LYS A 58 8.99 -9.06 -4.10
N ALA A 59 8.03 -9.91 -4.43
CA ALA A 59 8.09 -10.74 -5.64
C ALA A 59 7.81 -9.94 -6.92
N ILE A 60 7.26 -8.73 -6.81
CA ILE A 60 6.84 -7.90 -7.94
C ILE A 60 7.81 -6.75 -8.19
N LEU A 61 8.27 -6.07 -7.12
CA LEU A 61 9.13 -4.89 -7.22
C LEU A 61 10.26 -4.94 -6.19
N PRO A 62 11.33 -4.14 -6.37
CA PRO A 62 12.45 -4.13 -5.43
C PRO A 62 12.02 -3.73 -4.02
N GLU A 63 12.64 -4.35 -3.02
CA GLU A 63 12.35 -4.10 -1.61
C GLU A 63 12.50 -2.62 -1.23
N GLU A 64 13.44 -1.92 -1.86
CA GLU A 64 13.69 -0.49 -1.61
C GLU A 64 12.51 0.40 -2.00
N ARG A 65 11.54 -0.14 -2.74
CA ARG A 65 10.33 0.58 -3.14
C ARG A 65 9.13 0.20 -2.28
N ILE A 66 9.32 -0.66 -1.30
CA ILE A 66 8.29 -1.10 -0.35
C ILE A 66 8.56 -0.44 1.00
N LEU A 67 7.63 0.40 1.46
CA LEU A 67 7.77 1.14 2.71
C LEU A 67 6.87 0.57 3.79
N ASN A 68 7.29 0.76 5.03
CA ASN A 68 6.47 0.45 6.19
C ASN A 68 5.60 1.66 6.50
N GLY A 69 4.32 1.43 6.72
CA GLY A 69 3.37 2.48 7.10
C GLY A 69 2.79 2.22 8.49
N ASN A 70 2.45 3.29 9.19
CA ASN A 70 1.90 3.20 10.53
C ASN A 70 0.40 2.87 10.51
N LYS A 71 -0.20 2.70 11.69
CA LYS A 71 -1.62 2.37 11.81
C LYS A 71 -2.52 3.43 11.19
N LYS A 72 -2.15 4.69 11.30
CA LYS A 72 -2.92 5.80 10.72
C LYS A 72 -3.06 5.66 9.21
N ASP A 73 -1.98 5.29 8.53
CA ASP A 73 -1.93 5.23 7.07
C ASP A 73 -2.26 3.85 6.52
N ASN A 74 -1.88 2.78 7.23
CA ASN A 74 -1.93 1.42 6.70
C ASN A 74 -2.78 0.44 7.52
N PHE A 75 -3.74 0.95 8.28
CA PHE A 75 -4.70 0.10 8.98
C PHE A 75 -6.09 0.71 8.89
N TRP A 76 -7.06 -0.08 8.46
CA TRP A 76 -8.44 0.36 8.31
C TRP A 76 -9.32 -0.15 9.43
N GLU A 77 -10.18 0.72 9.94
CA GLU A 77 -11.14 0.39 11.00
C GLU A 77 -12.48 1.01 10.65
N MET A 78 -13.56 0.25 10.84
CA MET A 78 -14.91 0.78 10.65
C MET A 78 -15.35 1.63 11.85
N GLY A 79 -14.72 1.43 12.99
CA GLY A 79 -15.05 2.12 14.24
C GLY A 79 -14.50 1.34 15.41
N PRO A 80 -15.00 1.59 16.64
CA PRO A 80 -14.51 0.85 17.83
C PRO A 80 -14.84 -0.64 17.75
N GLN A 81 -15.84 -1.01 16.95
CA GLN A 81 -16.25 -2.40 16.73
C GLN A 81 -16.43 -2.65 15.25
N GLY A 82 -16.41 -3.92 14.84
CA GLY A 82 -16.64 -4.32 13.47
C GLY A 82 -15.36 -4.74 12.75
N PRO A 83 -15.45 -4.94 11.43
CA PRO A 83 -14.29 -5.40 10.66
C PRO A 83 -13.18 -4.37 10.63
N CYS A 84 -11.95 -4.86 10.68
CA CYS A 84 -10.75 -4.05 10.56
C CYS A 84 -9.61 -4.90 10.00
N GLY A 85 -8.58 -4.26 9.50
CA GLY A 85 -7.42 -4.99 8.98
C GLY A 85 -6.38 -4.08 8.34
N PRO A 86 -5.23 -4.65 8.01
CA PRO A 86 -4.15 -3.89 7.40
C PRO A 86 -4.51 -3.46 5.99
N CYS A 87 -3.91 -2.35 5.57
CA CYS A 87 -4.02 -1.83 4.22
C CYS A 87 -2.65 -1.83 3.56
N SER A 88 -2.64 -1.98 2.24
CA SER A 88 -1.46 -1.77 1.43
C SER A 88 -1.80 -0.72 0.38
N GLU A 89 -0.98 0.31 0.28
CA GLU A 89 -1.23 1.43 -0.62
C GLU A 89 -0.24 1.42 -1.78
N ILE A 90 -0.71 1.84 -2.95
CA ILE A 90 0.16 2.07 -4.10
C ILE A 90 0.21 3.57 -4.35
N HIS A 91 1.42 4.13 -4.40
CA HIS A 91 1.66 5.54 -4.62
C HIS A 91 2.38 5.76 -5.94
N ILE A 92 2.08 6.86 -6.61
CA ILE A 92 2.75 7.25 -7.85
C ILE A 92 3.50 8.57 -7.66
N ASP A 93 4.72 8.62 -8.21
CA ASP A 93 5.53 9.83 -8.27
C ASP A 93 5.45 10.40 -9.68
N ILE A 94 4.69 11.49 -9.84
CA ILE A 94 4.46 12.13 -11.15
C ILE A 94 5.38 13.32 -11.41
N ARG A 95 6.41 13.51 -10.58
CA ARG A 95 7.36 14.63 -10.73
C ARG A 95 8.26 14.42 -11.94
N SER A 96 8.94 15.50 -12.34
CA SER A 96 9.94 15.45 -13.41
C SER A 96 11.15 14.58 -13.00
N LYS A 97 11.92 14.10 -13.96
CA LYS A 97 13.13 13.33 -13.71
C LYS A 97 14.13 14.13 -12.87
N THR A 98 14.26 15.42 -13.14
CA THR A 98 15.17 16.30 -12.40
C THR A 98 14.81 16.34 -10.92
N GLU A 99 13.54 16.49 -10.59
CA GLU A 99 13.07 16.49 -9.21
C GLU A 99 13.30 15.15 -8.52
N LYS A 100 13.08 14.04 -9.24
CA LYS A 100 13.31 12.68 -8.73
C LYS A 100 14.78 12.43 -8.44
N ASP A 101 15.69 12.98 -9.24
CA ASP A 101 17.14 12.84 -9.05
C ASP A 101 17.61 13.61 -7.82
N ILE A 102 17.00 14.75 -7.53
CA ILE A 102 17.33 15.57 -6.35
C ILE A 102 16.79 14.94 -5.07
N THR A 103 15.50 14.57 -5.09
CA THR A 103 14.84 13.94 -3.93
C THR A 103 14.08 12.72 -4.41
N PRO A 104 14.59 11.50 -4.15
CA PRO A 104 13.90 10.27 -4.55
C PRO A 104 12.48 10.20 -3.96
N GLY A 105 11.55 9.68 -4.75
CA GLY A 105 10.14 9.61 -4.37
C GLY A 105 9.86 8.83 -3.10
N ILE A 106 10.72 7.87 -2.77
CA ILE A 106 10.59 7.07 -1.55
C ILE A 106 10.56 7.93 -0.28
N HIS A 107 11.22 9.09 -0.30
CA HIS A 107 11.25 10.01 0.84
C HIS A 107 9.99 10.88 0.94
N LEU A 108 9.13 10.85 -0.09
CA LEU A 108 7.95 11.71 -0.18
C LEU A 108 6.63 10.94 -0.05
N VAL A 109 6.68 9.61 -0.02
CA VAL A 109 5.48 8.78 0.19
C VAL A 109 4.89 9.08 1.57
N ASN A 110 3.58 9.35 1.61
CA ASN A 110 2.84 9.73 2.83
C ASN A 110 3.34 11.01 3.50
N LYS A 111 3.92 11.92 2.72
CA LYS A 111 4.39 13.23 3.21
C LYS A 111 3.56 14.40 2.68
N ASP A 112 2.34 14.12 2.22
CA ASP A 112 1.42 15.12 1.68
C ASP A 112 1.99 15.91 0.48
N HIS A 113 2.92 15.30 -0.25
CA HIS A 113 3.47 15.93 -1.45
C HIS A 113 2.43 15.89 -2.57
N PRO A 114 2.16 17.02 -3.25
CA PRO A 114 1.10 17.07 -4.26
C PRO A 114 1.36 16.23 -5.52
N GLN A 115 2.60 15.80 -5.74
CA GLN A 115 2.97 15.01 -6.92
C GLN A 115 3.46 13.59 -6.59
N VAL A 116 3.39 13.18 -5.32
CA VAL A 116 3.64 11.80 -4.89
C VAL A 116 2.39 11.36 -4.15
N ILE A 117 1.45 10.78 -4.87
CA ILE A 117 0.08 10.58 -4.43
C ILE A 117 -0.32 9.11 -4.35
N GLU A 118 -1.21 8.80 -3.42
CA GLU A 118 -1.82 7.49 -3.31
C GLU A 118 -2.86 7.32 -4.42
N VAL A 119 -2.72 6.27 -5.22
CA VAL A 119 -3.64 5.99 -6.33
C VAL A 119 -4.49 4.75 -6.11
N TRP A 120 -4.07 3.84 -5.23
CA TRP A 120 -4.79 2.60 -4.98
C TRP A 120 -4.62 2.16 -3.53
N ASN A 121 -5.69 1.68 -2.92
CA ASN A 121 -5.67 1.16 -1.55
C ASN A 121 -6.27 -0.25 -1.53
N LEU A 122 -5.50 -1.20 -0.99
CA LEU A 122 -5.93 -2.58 -0.81
C LEU A 122 -6.24 -2.77 0.67
N VAL A 123 -7.51 -2.99 0.99
CA VAL A 123 -7.96 -3.16 2.38
C VAL A 123 -8.25 -4.64 2.63
N PHE A 124 -7.59 -5.21 3.64
CA PHE A 124 -7.73 -6.62 4.01
C PHE A 124 -8.47 -6.72 5.36
N MET A 125 -9.70 -7.18 5.32
CA MET A 125 -10.55 -7.33 6.51
C MET A 125 -10.21 -8.64 7.21
N GLU A 126 -9.14 -8.64 8.01
CA GLU A 126 -8.65 -9.83 8.70
C GLU A 126 -9.24 -10.01 10.09
N PHE A 127 -9.70 -8.93 10.70
CA PHE A 127 -10.16 -8.93 12.08
C PHE A 127 -11.59 -8.43 12.18
N ASN A 128 -12.27 -8.90 13.21
CA ASN A 128 -13.61 -8.40 13.55
C ASN A 128 -13.57 -7.99 15.03
N ARG A 129 -13.46 -6.70 15.29
CA ARG A 129 -13.36 -6.14 16.64
C ARG A 129 -14.73 -6.15 17.29
N LYS A 130 -14.79 -6.72 18.47
CA LYS A 130 -16.02 -6.82 19.23
C LYS A 130 -16.07 -5.84 20.40
#